data_f24c7346db7d90299b3347ff19c01443
#
_entry.id   f24c7346db7d90299b3347ff19c01443
#
_cell.length_a   1.000
_cell.length_b   1.000
_cell.length_c   1.000
_cell.angle_alpha   90.00
_cell.angle_beta   90.00
_cell.angle_gamma   90.00
#
_symmetry.space_group_name_H-M   'P 1'
#
loop_
_entity.id
_entity.type
_entity.pdbx_description
1 polymer ?
#
loop_
_entity_poly.entity_id
_entity_poly.type
_entity_poly.pdbx_seq_one_letter_code
_entity_poly.pdbx_strand_id
1 'polypeptide(L)'
;MSHHKLQESYDHVIVGGGVAADKAARAINERTPDASVLIITRDAEGPVFRPDLTKGLWLDDSTTVEDIALGTADDTGAQLATGTTVTSIDPSSHTVTTDSGDSVDTVAYGTLLLATGASPKTLDGTGGTDGTDGTGDDRVAYIRSLSDYRTLREKVTAGTRVAVVGGGYIGSEAAVALNAVGATVDLYTPDERVLGHMFPASITDHLEEVYAAKGVTVHHGFQLDHLDTGDTSGTSSTALTLVPTDGDAVSADVAVIGFGAVLETGLAQDAGLALEDGGVAVDISLSTSAPDVYAAGDIAVFTDPLLGRRHVEHVDNAEQSGTVAGTNMAGGAESYEYTPLFFSDIFDDGYEAVGTLSTELDVVEDWNDDRTAAVVYYLRDQVVQGVLLWNTWDSVPAARKILSASKGGTLSVDDLPGSIPVGDGE
;
A
#
# COMPACT_ATOMS: atom_id res chain seq x y z
N MET A 1 14.34 24.28 8.03
CA MET A 1 15.28 23.16 7.91
C MET A 1 16.36 23.58 6.92
N SER A 2 17.65 23.37 7.18
CA SER A 2 18.70 23.75 6.22
C SER A 2 18.63 22.76 5.06
N HIS A 3 18.14 23.19 3.90
CA HIS A 3 18.24 22.40 2.69
C HIS A 3 19.74 22.18 2.41
N HIS A 4 20.21 20.95 2.62
CA HIS A 4 21.55 20.59 2.17
C HIS A 4 21.55 20.67 0.64
N LYS A 5 22.44 21.49 0.09
CA LYS A 5 22.61 21.61 -1.36
C LYS A 5 22.88 20.23 -1.95
N LEU A 6 22.15 19.85 -2.99
CA LEU A 6 22.37 18.60 -3.71
C LEU A 6 23.76 18.64 -4.38
N GLN A 7 24.41 17.47 -4.48
CA GLN A 7 25.62 17.33 -5.29
C GLN A 7 25.23 17.29 -6.78
N GLU A 8 26.16 17.56 -7.65
CA GLU A 8 25.95 17.51 -9.09
C GLU A 8 25.74 16.06 -9.60
N SER A 9 26.27 15.06 -8.85
CA SER A 9 26.15 13.65 -9.18
C SER A 9 26.20 12.76 -7.95
N TYR A 10 25.56 11.58 -8.04
CA TYR A 10 25.62 10.49 -7.06
C TYR A 10 25.87 9.16 -7.78
N ASP A 11 26.47 8.20 -7.05
CA ASP A 11 26.63 6.84 -7.57
C ASP A 11 25.24 6.20 -7.75
N HIS A 12 24.32 6.44 -6.81
CA HIS A 12 22.97 5.90 -6.84
C HIS A 12 21.93 6.96 -6.49
N VAL A 13 20.86 7.04 -7.31
CA VAL A 13 19.70 7.90 -7.04
C VAL A 13 18.47 7.03 -6.89
N ILE A 14 17.65 7.29 -5.87
CA ILE A 14 16.40 6.60 -5.58
C ILE A 14 15.27 7.62 -5.61
N VAL A 15 14.26 7.41 -6.46
CA VAL A 15 13.08 8.26 -6.58
C VAL A 15 11.92 7.62 -5.86
N GLY A 16 11.51 8.21 -4.74
CA GLY A 16 10.49 7.72 -3.81
C GLY A 16 11.04 7.57 -2.40
N GLY A 17 10.19 7.80 -1.39
CA GLY A 17 10.53 7.76 0.03
C GLY A 17 9.76 6.69 0.80
N GLY A 18 9.52 5.52 0.19
CA GLY A 18 8.84 4.40 0.82
C GLY A 18 9.79 3.30 1.31
N VAL A 19 9.20 2.18 1.73
CA VAL A 19 9.93 1.01 2.23
C VAL A 19 10.89 0.43 1.18
N ALA A 20 10.50 0.40 -0.10
CA ALA A 20 11.40 -0.07 -1.16
C ALA A 20 12.66 0.80 -1.29
N ALA A 21 12.55 2.12 -1.08
CA ALA A 21 13.69 3.03 -1.08
C ALA A 21 14.61 2.79 0.13
N ASP A 22 14.04 2.59 1.32
CA ASP A 22 14.81 2.23 2.53
C ASP A 22 15.61 0.95 2.32
N LYS A 23 14.96 -0.13 1.88
CA LYS A 23 15.61 -1.43 1.67
C LYS A 23 16.69 -1.38 0.59
N ALA A 24 16.44 -0.62 -0.48
CA ALA A 24 17.44 -0.43 -1.52
C ALA A 24 18.66 0.34 -0.99
N ALA A 25 18.47 1.42 -0.26
CA ALA A 25 19.57 2.18 0.34
C ALA A 25 20.40 1.33 1.31
N ARG A 26 19.74 0.51 2.14
CA ARG A 26 20.42 -0.42 3.06
C ARG A 26 21.23 -1.48 2.29
N ALA A 27 20.66 -2.09 1.27
CA ALA A 27 21.36 -3.08 0.45
C ALA A 27 22.56 -2.47 -0.31
N ILE A 28 22.43 -1.22 -0.79
CA ILE A 28 23.56 -0.49 -1.38
C ILE A 28 24.65 -0.26 -0.33
N ASN A 29 24.28 0.25 0.85
CA ASN A 29 25.24 0.54 1.93
C ASN A 29 25.96 -0.73 2.42
N GLU A 30 25.25 -1.83 2.54
CA GLU A 30 25.86 -3.12 2.93
C GLU A 30 26.93 -3.58 1.94
N ARG A 31 26.70 -3.36 0.64
CA ARG A 31 27.57 -3.83 -0.42
C ARG A 31 28.67 -2.86 -0.82
N THR A 32 28.33 -1.57 -0.84
CA THR A 32 29.23 -0.45 -1.25
C THR A 32 29.09 0.71 -0.28
N PRO A 33 29.62 0.60 0.97
CA PRO A 33 29.41 1.58 2.04
C PRO A 33 29.98 2.98 1.75
N ASP A 34 30.89 3.09 0.80
CA ASP A 34 31.48 4.37 0.39
C ASP A 34 30.72 5.03 -0.79
N ALA A 35 29.70 4.40 -1.34
CA ALA A 35 28.93 4.94 -2.46
C ALA A 35 28.04 6.11 -2.00
N SER A 36 27.98 7.14 -2.83
CA SER A 36 27.06 8.27 -2.61
C SER A 36 25.63 7.89 -3.03
N VAL A 37 24.69 7.98 -2.09
CA VAL A 37 23.27 7.65 -2.32
C VAL A 37 22.41 8.90 -2.08
N LEU A 38 21.51 9.21 -3.01
CA LEU A 38 20.50 10.24 -2.88
C LEU A 38 19.11 9.61 -2.95
N ILE A 39 18.28 9.85 -1.93
CA ILE A 39 16.86 9.54 -1.93
C ILE A 39 16.07 10.82 -2.10
N ILE A 40 15.20 10.88 -3.12
CA ILE A 40 14.37 12.05 -3.42
C ILE A 40 12.91 11.68 -3.18
N THR A 41 12.24 12.41 -2.31
CA THR A 41 10.84 12.19 -2.02
C THR A 41 10.06 13.50 -1.94
N ARG A 42 8.83 13.51 -2.48
CA ARG A 42 7.89 14.62 -2.31
C ARG A 42 7.34 14.70 -0.89
N ASP A 43 7.36 13.61 -0.12
CA ASP A 43 6.94 13.60 1.27
C ASP A 43 7.83 14.55 2.10
N ALA A 44 7.24 15.21 3.09
CA ALA A 44 7.97 16.12 3.97
C ALA A 44 8.95 15.40 4.91
N GLU A 45 8.74 14.10 5.10
CA GLU A 45 9.54 13.22 5.92
C GLU A 45 10.30 12.18 5.07
N GLY A 46 11.31 11.56 5.70
CA GLY A 46 12.00 10.39 5.15
C GLY A 46 11.13 9.14 5.17
N PRO A 47 11.70 7.98 4.77
CA PRO A 47 10.98 6.71 4.75
C PRO A 47 10.37 6.33 6.10
N VAL A 48 9.08 5.94 6.08
CA VAL A 48 8.33 5.45 7.23
C VAL A 48 7.68 4.10 6.94
N PHE A 49 7.38 3.33 7.97
CA PHE A 49 6.61 2.10 7.86
C PHE A 49 5.13 2.44 7.69
N ARG A 50 4.67 2.53 6.44
CA ARG A 50 3.33 3.03 6.08
C ARG A 50 2.15 2.21 6.61
N PRO A 51 2.24 0.88 6.82
CA PRO A 51 1.13 0.13 7.42
C PRO A 51 0.65 0.70 8.76
N ASP A 52 1.53 1.29 9.56
CA ASP A 52 1.16 1.90 10.84
C ASP A 52 0.35 3.19 10.72
N LEU A 53 0.25 3.78 9.54
CA LEU A 53 -0.62 4.94 9.30
C LEU A 53 -2.11 4.62 9.48
N THR A 54 -2.50 3.35 9.39
CA THR A 54 -3.87 2.85 9.63
C THR A 54 -3.94 1.83 10.78
N LYS A 55 -2.81 1.52 11.43
CA LYS A 55 -2.68 0.50 12.49
C LYS A 55 -2.02 1.08 13.73
N GLY A 56 -0.73 0.83 13.95
CA GLY A 56 -0.01 1.11 15.18
C GLY A 56 -0.22 2.50 15.75
N LEU A 57 -0.14 3.54 14.93
CA LEU A 57 -0.35 4.94 15.36
C LEU A 57 -1.76 5.26 15.88
N TRP A 58 -2.73 4.39 15.68
CA TRP A 58 -4.11 4.56 16.15
C TRP A 58 -4.49 3.56 17.26
N LEU A 59 -3.94 2.35 17.18
CA LEU A 59 -4.36 1.20 17.97
C LEU A 59 -3.50 1.00 19.23
N ASP A 60 -2.28 1.53 19.24
CA ASP A 60 -1.33 1.40 20.35
C ASP A 60 -0.85 2.78 20.80
N ASP A 61 -1.30 3.20 21.99
CA ASP A 61 -0.93 4.47 22.59
C ASP A 61 0.59 4.62 22.84
N SER A 62 1.35 3.52 22.77
CA SER A 62 2.81 3.54 22.91
C SER A 62 3.54 3.76 21.60
N THR A 63 2.88 3.53 20.45
CA THR A 63 3.47 3.73 19.13
C THR A 63 3.47 5.21 18.74
N THR A 64 4.63 5.75 18.47
CA THR A 64 4.84 7.15 18.09
C THR A 64 5.24 7.28 16.61
N VAL A 65 5.21 8.50 16.10
CA VAL A 65 5.68 8.82 14.75
C VAL A 65 7.16 8.52 14.58
N GLU A 66 7.94 8.66 15.64
CA GLU A 66 9.35 8.36 15.67
C GLU A 66 9.62 6.86 15.56
N ASP A 67 8.75 6.01 16.12
CA ASP A 67 8.90 4.55 16.08
C ASP A 67 8.67 3.98 14.68
N ILE A 68 7.82 4.62 13.87
CA ILE A 68 7.57 4.18 12.48
C ILE A 68 8.57 4.72 11.47
N ALA A 69 9.44 5.66 11.87
CA ALA A 69 10.51 6.18 11.02
C ALA A 69 11.57 5.10 10.78
N LEU A 70 11.94 4.84 9.52
CA LEU A 70 12.87 3.76 9.18
C LEU A 70 14.36 4.10 9.45
N GLY A 71 14.68 5.36 9.79
CA GLY A 71 16.04 5.77 10.12
C GLY A 71 17.05 5.65 8.97
N THR A 72 16.59 5.57 7.74
CA THR A 72 17.39 5.24 6.55
C THR A 72 18.64 6.10 6.41
N ALA A 73 18.53 7.42 6.57
CA ALA A 73 19.68 8.33 6.42
C ALA A 73 20.74 8.12 7.50
N ASP A 74 20.30 7.93 8.74
CA ASP A 74 21.19 7.75 9.89
C ASP A 74 21.95 6.42 9.80
N ASP A 75 21.27 5.36 9.33
CA ASP A 75 21.82 4.02 9.24
C ASP A 75 22.71 3.81 8.01
N THR A 76 22.45 4.53 6.90
CA THR A 76 23.11 4.28 5.61
C THR A 76 24.00 5.43 5.15
N GLY A 77 23.88 6.61 5.74
CA GLY A 77 24.54 7.82 5.24
C GLY A 77 23.93 8.38 3.95
N ALA A 78 22.82 7.85 3.46
CA ALA A 78 22.14 8.35 2.28
C ALA A 78 21.66 9.80 2.50
N GLN A 79 21.88 10.67 1.53
CA GLN A 79 21.29 11.99 1.56
C GLN A 79 19.80 11.94 1.26
N LEU A 80 18.97 12.58 2.08
CA LEU A 80 17.53 12.73 1.84
C LEU A 80 17.23 14.12 1.27
N ALA A 81 16.50 14.17 0.16
CA ALA A 81 15.86 15.35 -0.40
C ALA A 81 14.34 15.21 -0.22
N THR A 82 13.85 15.59 0.97
CA THR A 82 12.42 15.59 1.31
C THR A 82 11.72 16.84 0.76
N GLY A 83 10.39 16.80 0.58
CA GLY A 83 9.62 17.90 -0.02
C GLY A 83 10.10 18.26 -1.43
N THR A 84 10.71 17.29 -2.14
CA THR A 84 11.33 17.48 -3.44
C THR A 84 10.72 16.51 -4.45
N THR A 85 10.20 17.07 -5.54
CA THR A 85 9.58 16.28 -6.61
C THR A 85 10.56 16.08 -7.75
N VAL A 86 10.71 14.85 -8.23
CA VAL A 86 11.37 14.57 -9.50
C VAL A 86 10.38 14.87 -10.62
N THR A 87 10.72 15.80 -11.50
CA THR A 87 9.84 16.26 -12.59
C THR A 87 10.15 15.59 -13.93
N SER A 88 11.37 15.10 -14.12
CA SER A 88 11.73 14.34 -15.32
C SER A 88 12.94 13.44 -15.08
N ILE A 89 13.07 12.42 -15.93
CA ILE A 89 14.20 11.50 -15.99
C ILE A 89 14.67 11.43 -17.42
N ASP A 90 15.99 11.56 -17.65
CA ASP A 90 16.61 11.30 -18.93
C ASP A 90 17.60 10.14 -18.80
N PRO A 91 17.18 8.90 -19.18
CA PRO A 91 18.06 7.73 -19.12
C PRO A 91 19.25 7.82 -20.07
N SER A 92 19.15 8.60 -21.14
CA SER A 92 20.24 8.71 -22.13
C SER A 92 21.41 9.57 -21.63
N SER A 93 21.14 10.56 -20.79
CA SER A 93 22.15 11.41 -20.15
C SER A 93 22.43 11.03 -18.70
N HIS A 94 21.74 10.01 -18.15
CA HIS A 94 21.79 9.58 -16.75
C HIS A 94 21.54 10.75 -15.80
N THR A 95 20.42 11.48 -15.98
CA THR A 95 20.06 12.62 -15.15
C THR A 95 18.60 12.56 -14.69
N VAL A 96 18.35 13.15 -13.53
CA VAL A 96 17.02 13.47 -13.03
C VAL A 96 16.91 14.99 -12.82
N THR A 97 15.74 15.55 -13.11
CA THR A 97 15.43 16.95 -12.78
C THR A 97 14.53 16.97 -11.56
N THR A 98 14.85 17.82 -10.59
CA THR A 98 14.13 17.93 -9.33
C THR A 98 13.58 19.33 -9.14
N ASP A 99 12.45 19.45 -8.45
CA ASP A 99 11.84 20.72 -8.03
C ASP A 99 11.52 20.65 -6.53
N SER A 100 12.13 21.54 -5.76
CA SER A 100 11.89 21.70 -4.33
C SER A 100 10.95 22.87 -3.99
N GLY A 101 10.37 23.53 -5.00
CA GLY A 101 9.64 24.79 -4.87
C GLY A 101 10.54 26.02 -4.79
N ASP A 102 11.73 25.90 -4.22
CA ASP A 102 12.72 26.97 -4.12
C ASP A 102 13.77 26.93 -5.25
N SER A 103 14.08 25.75 -5.76
CA SER A 103 15.05 25.52 -6.84
C SER A 103 14.66 24.35 -7.73
N VAL A 104 15.06 24.44 -8.99
CA VAL A 104 15.06 23.34 -9.95
C VAL A 104 16.50 22.94 -10.20
N ASP A 105 16.84 21.69 -9.87
CA ASP A 105 18.19 21.17 -10.00
C ASP A 105 18.22 19.98 -10.96
N THR A 106 19.36 19.77 -11.62
CA THR A 106 19.63 18.55 -12.40
C THR A 106 20.72 17.76 -11.71
N VAL A 107 20.46 16.49 -11.43
CA VAL A 107 21.36 15.59 -10.72
C VAL A 107 21.71 14.42 -11.61
N ALA A 108 23.00 14.14 -11.80
CA ALA A 108 23.46 12.97 -12.52
C ALA A 108 23.52 11.73 -11.61
N TYR A 109 23.35 10.54 -12.21
CA TYR A 109 23.40 9.28 -11.46
C TYR A 109 24.26 8.21 -12.18
N GLY A 110 24.85 7.32 -11.41
CA GLY A 110 25.41 6.07 -11.90
C GLY A 110 24.31 5.05 -12.20
N THR A 111 23.46 4.77 -11.19
CA THR A 111 22.23 3.96 -11.34
C THR A 111 21.04 4.67 -10.71
N LEU A 112 19.84 4.37 -11.22
CA LEU A 112 18.57 4.96 -10.80
C LEU A 112 17.57 3.89 -10.35
N LEU A 113 16.90 4.09 -9.22
CA LEU A 113 15.76 3.30 -8.81
C LEU A 113 14.47 4.13 -8.87
N LEU A 114 13.46 3.63 -9.54
CA LEU A 114 12.08 4.07 -9.44
C LEU A 114 11.38 3.28 -8.34
N ALA A 115 11.11 3.95 -7.21
CA ALA A 115 10.38 3.44 -6.06
C ALA A 115 9.21 4.36 -5.72
N THR A 116 8.57 4.91 -6.75
CA THR A 116 7.53 5.95 -6.64
C THR A 116 6.21 5.43 -6.06
N GLY A 117 6.00 4.11 -6.12
CA GLY A 117 4.83 3.47 -5.52
C GLY A 117 3.52 3.86 -6.19
N ALA A 118 2.50 4.13 -5.37
CA ALA A 118 1.16 4.47 -5.79
C ALA A 118 0.61 5.66 -4.99
N SER A 119 -0.36 6.37 -5.56
CA SER A 119 -1.16 7.40 -4.88
C SER A 119 -2.60 6.96 -4.72
N PRO A 120 -3.34 7.48 -3.74
CA PRO A 120 -4.76 7.23 -3.62
C PRO A 120 -5.52 7.67 -4.88
N LYS A 121 -6.52 6.90 -5.27
CA LYS A 121 -7.53 7.38 -6.22
C LYS A 121 -8.34 8.48 -5.59
N THR A 122 -8.40 9.65 -6.24
CA THR A 122 -9.23 10.77 -5.83
C THR A 122 -10.63 10.69 -6.44
N LEU A 123 -11.55 11.51 -5.97
CA LEU A 123 -12.93 11.56 -6.47
C LEU A 123 -13.03 11.88 -7.97
N ASP A 124 -12.11 12.69 -8.49
CA ASP A 124 -12.00 12.99 -9.92
C ASP A 124 -11.32 11.87 -10.73
N GLY A 125 -10.85 10.81 -10.08
CA GLY A 125 -10.23 9.65 -10.69
C GLY A 125 -8.79 9.83 -11.17
N THR A 126 -8.18 11.00 -10.96
CA THR A 126 -6.86 11.33 -11.52
C THR A 126 -5.68 10.93 -10.62
N GLY A 127 -5.94 10.63 -9.35
CA GLY A 127 -4.89 10.41 -8.34
C GLY A 127 -4.26 11.74 -7.87
N GLY A 128 -4.35 12.02 -6.58
CA GLY A 128 -3.75 13.21 -5.98
C GLY A 128 -2.24 13.04 -5.84
N THR A 129 -1.48 13.86 -6.53
CA THR A 129 -0.01 13.87 -6.42
C THR A 129 0.51 14.67 -5.23
N ASP A 130 -0.35 15.45 -4.60
CA ASP A 130 -0.02 16.42 -3.54
C ASP A 130 -0.84 16.23 -2.24
N GLY A 131 -1.58 15.11 -2.13
CA GLY A 131 -2.46 14.86 -0.97
C GLY A 131 -3.72 15.73 -0.96
N THR A 132 -3.94 16.56 -1.98
CA THR A 132 -5.18 17.30 -2.13
C THR A 132 -6.18 16.49 -2.95
N ASP A 133 -7.41 16.44 -2.50
CA ASP A 133 -8.52 15.71 -3.10
C ASP A 133 -9.20 16.46 -4.24
N GLY A 134 -8.60 17.53 -4.73
CA GLY A 134 -9.23 18.45 -5.66
C GLY A 134 -10.29 19.34 -5.00
N THR A 135 -10.78 19.03 -3.80
CA THR A 135 -11.74 19.88 -3.06
C THR A 135 -11.05 20.97 -2.26
N GLY A 136 -9.80 20.75 -1.85
CA GLY A 136 -9.05 21.63 -0.95
C GLY A 136 -9.64 21.71 0.46
N ASP A 137 -10.53 20.79 0.82
CA ASP A 137 -11.19 20.75 2.12
C ASP A 137 -10.46 19.76 3.04
N ASP A 138 -9.90 20.26 4.12
CA ASP A 138 -9.13 19.50 5.09
C ASP A 138 -9.95 18.51 5.94
N ARG A 139 -11.27 18.45 5.72
CA ARG A 139 -12.18 17.44 6.30
C ARG A 139 -12.28 16.17 5.43
N VAL A 140 -11.74 16.20 4.22
CA VAL A 140 -11.66 15.04 3.31
C VAL A 140 -10.24 14.50 3.34
N ALA A 141 -10.08 13.25 3.70
CA ALA A 141 -8.78 12.63 3.89
C ALA A 141 -8.60 11.39 3.00
N TYR A 142 -7.39 11.25 2.49
CA TYR A 142 -6.85 10.02 1.92
C TYR A 142 -5.64 9.64 2.75
N ILE A 143 -5.50 8.37 3.12
CA ILE A 143 -4.41 7.94 3.99
C ILE A 143 -3.30 7.31 3.13
N ARG A 144 -2.20 8.05 2.92
CA ARG A 144 -1.03 7.56 2.21
C ARG A 144 0.29 8.01 2.84
N SER A 145 0.34 9.23 3.37
CA SER A 145 1.54 9.83 3.94
C SER A 145 1.40 10.08 5.44
N LEU A 146 2.52 10.36 6.10
CA LEU A 146 2.52 10.78 7.50
C LEU A 146 1.82 12.14 7.68
N SER A 147 1.88 13.01 6.66
CA SER A 147 1.15 14.27 6.66
C SER A 147 -0.36 14.04 6.67
N ASP A 148 -0.87 13.08 5.89
CA ASP A 148 -2.29 12.71 5.87
C ASP A 148 -2.74 12.21 7.25
N TYR A 149 -1.94 11.31 7.85
CA TYR A 149 -2.20 10.83 9.22
C TYR A 149 -2.30 11.99 10.21
N ARG A 150 -1.33 12.92 10.21
CA ARG A 150 -1.31 14.05 11.14
C ARG A 150 -2.54 14.94 10.98
N THR A 151 -2.87 15.29 9.74
CA THR A 151 -4.06 16.09 9.43
C THR A 151 -5.33 15.40 9.93
N LEU A 152 -5.48 14.11 9.64
CA LEU A 152 -6.64 13.35 10.09
C LEU A 152 -6.69 13.21 11.62
N ARG A 153 -5.54 12.95 12.26
CA ARG A 153 -5.41 12.78 13.71
C ARG A 153 -5.79 14.06 14.50
N GLU A 154 -5.52 15.24 13.94
CA GLU A 154 -5.92 16.52 14.52
C GLU A 154 -7.43 16.75 14.47
N LYS A 155 -8.11 16.19 13.46
CA LYS A 155 -9.53 16.39 13.22
C LYS A 155 -10.44 15.37 13.91
N VAL A 156 -9.92 14.17 14.15
CA VAL A 156 -10.71 13.06 14.68
C VAL A 156 -10.45 12.88 16.17
N THR A 157 -11.50 13.04 16.95
CA THR A 157 -11.54 12.83 18.41
C THR A 157 -12.76 12.02 18.79
N ALA A 158 -12.89 11.66 20.08
CA ALA A 158 -14.07 10.95 20.56
C ALA A 158 -15.36 11.72 20.23
N GLY A 159 -16.30 11.02 19.60
CA GLY A 159 -17.59 11.56 19.16
C GLY A 159 -17.59 12.29 17.83
N THR A 160 -16.44 12.46 17.15
CA THR A 160 -16.40 12.93 15.74
C THR A 160 -17.14 11.94 14.86
N ARG A 161 -18.06 12.43 14.01
CA ARG A 161 -18.78 11.59 13.04
C ARG A 161 -17.92 11.45 11.79
N VAL A 162 -17.45 10.24 11.52
CA VAL A 162 -16.57 9.96 10.37
C VAL A 162 -17.30 9.05 9.39
N ALA A 163 -17.35 9.48 8.13
CA ALA A 163 -17.74 8.65 7.01
C ALA A 163 -16.49 8.06 6.37
N VAL A 164 -16.34 6.75 6.42
CA VAL A 164 -15.31 6.02 5.66
C VAL A 164 -15.95 5.52 4.38
N VAL A 165 -15.41 5.88 3.22
CA VAL A 165 -15.99 5.52 1.92
C VAL A 165 -15.04 4.60 1.15
N GLY A 166 -15.46 3.35 1.00
CA GLY A 166 -14.71 2.27 0.37
C GLY A 166 -14.56 1.07 1.30
N GLY A 167 -15.08 -0.08 0.92
CA GLY A 167 -15.04 -1.35 1.67
C GLY A 167 -13.84 -2.24 1.33
N GLY A 168 -12.73 -1.65 0.83
CA GLY A 168 -11.46 -2.34 0.56
C GLY A 168 -10.50 -2.31 1.77
N TYR A 169 -9.22 -2.65 1.56
CA TYR A 169 -8.20 -2.72 2.62
C TYR A 169 -8.12 -1.45 3.47
N ILE A 170 -7.82 -0.31 2.85
CA ILE A 170 -7.60 0.94 3.58
C ILE A 170 -8.86 1.41 4.29
N GLY A 171 -10.04 1.30 3.65
CA GLY A 171 -11.30 1.69 4.28
C GLY A 171 -11.63 0.81 5.48
N SER A 172 -11.42 -0.50 5.38
CA SER A 172 -11.64 -1.44 6.49
C SER A 172 -10.72 -1.13 7.67
N GLU A 173 -9.42 -0.94 7.44
CA GLU A 173 -8.44 -0.56 8.47
C GLU A 173 -8.71 0.82 9.05
N ALA A 174 -9.06 1.82 8.21
CA ALA A 174 -9.40 3.15 8.68
C ALA A 174 -10.63 3.14 9.60
N ALA A 175 -11.65 2.32 9.28
CA ALA A 175 -12.82 2.19 10.15
C ALA A 175 -12.44 1.64 11.55
N VAL A 176 -11.55 0.66 11.62
CA VAL A 176 -11.00 0.13 12.88
C VAL A 176 -10.21 1.21 13.63
N ALA A 177 -9.27 1.86 12.96
CA ALA A 177 -8.40 2.88 13.52
C ALA A 177 -9.19 4.06 14.12
N LEU A 178 -10.17 4.57 13.39
CA LEU A 178 -10.98 5.72 13.81
C LEU A 178 -11.98 5.35 14.92
N ASN A 179 -12.49 4.13 14.89
CA ASN A 179 -13.32 3.61 15.98
C ASN A 179 -12.53 3.50 17.29
N ALA A 180 -11.27 3.07 17.24
CA ALA A 180 -10.40 2.92 18.42
C ALA A 180 -10.17 4.23 19.18
N VAL A 181 -10.17 5.38 18.51
CA VAL A 181 -10.07 6.70 19.16
C VAL A 181 -11.41 7.27 19.58
N GLY A 182 -12.49 6.48 19.52
CA GLY A 182 -13.82 6.83 19.98
C GLY A 182 -14.65 7.68 19.01
N ALA A 183 -14.28 7.74 17.74
CA ALA A 183 -15.11 8.35 16.70
C ALA A 183 -16.38 7.52 16.48
N THR A 184 -17.44 8.17 16.02
CA THR A 184 -18.63 7.50 15.48
C THR A 184 -18.38 7.23 14.01
N VAL A 185 -18.21 5.96 13.64
CA VAL A 185 -17.80 5.57 12.30
C VAL A 185 -18.94 4.92 11.53
N ASP A 186 -19.22 5.47 10.36
CA ASP A 186 -20.08 4.88 9.34
C ASP A 186 -19.20 4.48 8.12
N LEU A 187 -19.21 3.19 7.76
CA LEU A 187 -18.46 2.65 6.62
C LEU A 187 -19.40 2.45 5.43
N TYR A 188 -19.14 3.15 4.36
CA TYR A 188 -19.93 3.13 3.12
C TYR A 188 -19.23 2.35 2.02
N THR A 189 -19.91 1.40 1.41
CA THR A 189 -19.37 0.59 0.31
C THR A 189 -20.41 0.41 -0.81
N PRO A 190 -19.99 0.42 -2.10
CA PRO A 190 -20.88 0.06 -3.19
C PRO A 190 -21.19 -1.45 -3.21
N ASP A 191 -20.35 -2.26 -2.59
CA ASP A 191 -20.42 -3.72 -2.58
C ASP A 191 -21.49 -4.24 -1.60
N GLU A 192 -21.92 -5.49 -1.78
CA GLU A 192 -22.84 -6.17 -0.88
C GLU A 192 -22.19 -6.55 0.47
N ARG A 193 -20.85 -6.58 0.53
CA ARG A 193 -20.05 -6.94 1.72
C ARG A 193 -18.74 -6.16 1.75
N VAL A 194 -18.29 -5.80 2.95
CA VAL A 194 -16.94 -5.29 3.16
C VAL A 194 -15.93 -6.38 2.83
N LEU A 195 -14.91 -6.06 2.02
CA LEU A 195 -13.90 -7.01 1.53
C LEU A 195 -14.47 -8.18 0.69
N GLY A 196 -15.74 -8.08 0.25
CA GLY A 196 -16.47 -9.15 -0.40
C GLY A 196 -15.93 -9.58 -1.76
N HIS A 197 -15.08 -8.78 -2.41
CA HIS A 197 -14.39 -9.17 -3.64
C HIS A 197 -13.21 -10.13 -3.38
N MET A 198 -12.74 -10.22 -2.14
CA MET A 198 -11.59 -11.04 -1.73
C MET A 198 -11.98 -12.24 -0.87
N PHE A 199 -12.84 -12.01 0.12
CA PHE A 199 -13.16 -13.01 1.14
C PHE A 199 -14.51 -13.68 0.89
N PRO A 200 -14.62 -14.99 1.17
CA PRO A 200 -15.89 -15.69 1.09
C PRO A 200 -16.91 -15.16 2.11
N ALA A 201 -18.19 -15.39 1.85
CA ALA A 201 -19.29 -14.92 2.69
C ALA A 201 -19.16 -15.37 4.15
N SER A 202 -18.61 -16.55 4.40
CA SER A 202 -18.36 -17.10 5.73
C SER A 202 -17.45 -16.19 6.60
N ILE A 203 -16.50 -15.48 5.99
CA ILE A 203 -15.61 -14.52 6.66
C ILE A 203 -16.23 -13.13 6.68
N THR A 204 -16.78 -12.67 5.54
CA THR A 204 -17.31 -11.30 5.48
C THR A 204 -18.55 -11.09 6.33
N ASP A 205 -19.43 -12.12 6.45
CA ASP A 205 -20.59 -12.06 7.34
C ASP A 205 -20.14 -11.97 8.82
N HIS A 206 -19.09 -12.70 9.21
CA HIS A 206 -18.46 -12.58 10.54
C HIS A 206 -17.89 -11.18 10.77
N LEU A 207 -17.14 -10.63 9.79
CA LEU A 207 -16.58 -9.27 9.92
C LEU A 207 -17.66 -8.21 10.11
N GLU A 208 -18.80 -8.32 9.43
CA GLU A 208 -19.90 -7.37 9.61
C GLU A 208 -20.54 -7.47 11.00
N GLU A 209 -20.63 -8.67 11.57
CA GLU A 209 -21.05 -8.85 12.96
C GLU A 209 -20.05 -8.21 13.92
N VAL A 210 -18.74 -8.33 13.66
CA VAL A 210 -17.68 -7.69 14.46
C VAL A 210 -17.76 -6.16 14.37
N TYR A 211 -17.88 -5.60 13.15
CA TYR A 211 -18.06 -4.15 12.97
C TYR A 211 -19.27 -3.64 13.77
N ALA A 212 -20.42 -4.29 13.64
CA ALA A 212 -21.63 -3.91 14.36
C ALA A 212 -21.45 -4.01 15.88
N ALA A 213 -20.80 -5.05 16.39
CA ALA A 213 -20.53 -5.24 17.81
C ALA A 213 -19.58 -4.18 18.38
N LYS A 214 -18.64 -3.68 17.57
CA LYS A 214 -17.71 -2.59 17.92
C LYS A 214 -18.34 -1.20 17.71
N GLY A 215 -19.58 -1.10 17.19
CA GLY A 215 -20.32 0.14 17.00
C GLY A 215 -20.01 0.87 15.69
N VAL A 216 -19.41 0.19 14.71
CA VAL A 216 -19.28 0.69 13.34
C VAL A 216 -20.51 0.28 12.56
N THR A 217 -21.16 1.24 11.88
CA THR A 217 -22.30 0.96 11.00
C THR A 217 -21.84 0.80 9.57
N VAL A 218 -22.15 -0.34 8.94
CA VAL A 218 -21.84 -0.60 7.54
C VAL A 218 -23.05 -0.30 6.67
N HIS A 219 -22.84 0.49 5.62
CA HIS A 219 -23.85 0.88 4.64
C HIS A 219 -23.48 0.34 3.25
N HIS A 220 -24.26 -0.64 2.77
CA HIS A 220 -24.07 -1.29 1.48
C HIS A 220 -24.76 -0.57 0.34
N GLY A 221 -24.29 -0.79 -0.89
CA GLY A 221 -24.87 -0.20 -2.10
C GLY A 221 -24.70 1.32 -2.20
N PHE A 222 -23.83 1.90 -1.37
CA PHE A 222 -23.55 3.33 -1.38
C PHE A 222 -22.40 3.63 -2.33
N GLN A 223 -22.74 4.16 -3.50
CA GLN A 223 -21.75 4.66 -4.46
C GLN A 223 -21.68 6.18 -4.39
N LEU A 224 -20.59 6.71 -3.86
CA LEU A 224 -20.39 8.17 -3.79
C LEU A 224 -20.28 8.77 -5.20
N ASP A 225 -21.06 9.82 -5.46
CA ASP A 225 -20.96 10.63 -6.68
C ASP A 225 -20.05 11.84 -6.46
N HIS A 226 -20.33 12.62 -5.41
CA HIS A 226 -19.50 13.76 -5.05
C HIS A 226 -19.64 14.12 -3.56
N LEU A 227 -18.73 15.00 -3.10
CA LEU A 227 -18.78 15.64 -1.79
C LEU A 227 -19.22 17.09 -1.94
N ASP A 228 -20.22 17.49 -1.14
CA ASP A 228 -20.58 18.90 -0.98
C ASP A 228 -19.93 19.40 0.33
N THR A 229 -18.91 20.23 0.17
CA THR A 229 -18.15 20.80 1.29
C THR A 229 -18.82 22.05 1.87
N GLY A 230 -19.93 22.51 1.26
CA GLY A 230 -20.64 23.72 1.64
C GLY A 230 -19.90 24.99 1.27
N ASP A 231 -20.52 26.15 1.58
CA ASP A 231 -19.90 27.45 1.29
C ASP A 231 -18.86 27.78 2.37
N THR A 232 -17.57 27.67 2.03
CA THR A 232 -16.44 28.01 2.91
C THR A 232 -16.31 29.52 3.18
N SER A 233 -17.13 30.36 2.54
CA SER A 233 -17.09 31.83 2.68
C SER A 233 -17.91 32.41 3.85
N GLY A 234 -18.67 31.59 4.57
CA GLY A 234 -19.58 32.02 5.62
C GLY A 234 -19.32 31.40 7.00
N THR A 235 -19.64 32.11 8.04
CA THR A 235 -19.43 31.83 9.48
C THR A 235 -20.26 30.66 10.04
N SER A 236 -20.76 29.75 9.22
CA SER A 236 -21.52 28.56 9.66
C SER A 236 -20.74 27.31 9.26
N SER A 237 -20.33 26.52 10.22
CA SER A 237 -19.80 25.17 10.02
C SER A 237 -20.90 24.31 9.41
N THR A 238 -20.97 24.27 8.08
CA THR A 238 -21.81 23.29 7.40
C THR A 238 -21.10 21.95 7.44
N ALA A 239 -21.81 20.91 7.92
CA ALA A 239 -21.27 19.54 7.87
C ALA A 239 -20.93 19.17 6.43
N LEU A 240 -19.90 18.34 6.25
CA LEU A 240 -19.57 17.71 4.98
C LEU A 240 -20.76 16.82 4.58
N THR A 241 -21.18 16.91 3.32
CA THR A 241 -22.29 16.11 2.79
C THR A 241 -21.79 15.17 1.70
N LEU A 242 -21.99 13.87 1.92
CA LEU A 242 -21.69 12.83 0.93
C LEU A 242 -22.96 12.61 0.09
N VAL A 243 -22.87 12.82 -1.20
CA VAL A 243 -23.98 12.67 -2.14
C VAL A 243 -23.75 11.39 -2.95
N PRO A 244 -24.58 10.34 -2.76
CA PRO A 244 -24.48 9.13 -3.56
C PRO A 244 -25.10 9.32 -4.95
N THR A 245 -24.77 8.40 -5.87
CA THR A 245 -25.42 8.34 -7.21
C THR A 245 -26.92 8.07 -7.12
N ASP A 246 -27.33 7.29 -6.10
CA ASP A 246 -28.72 6.97 -5.78
C ASP A 246 -28.92 6.98 -4.27
N GLY A 247 -30.08 7.43 -3.80
CA GLY A 247 -30.44 7.47 -2.39
C GLY A 247 -30.27 8.84 -1.73
N ASP A 248 -30.35 8.86 -0.41
CA ASP A 248 -30.28 10.09 0.38
C ASP A 248 -28.83 10.48 0.68
N ALA A 249 -28.56 11.78 0.62
CA ALA A 249 -27.28 12.34 1.04
C ALA A 249 -27.10 12.20 2.56
N VAL A 250 -25.85 11.95 2.98
CA VAL A 250 -25.48 11.77 4.38
C VAL A 250 -24.47 12.83 4.81
N SER A 251 -24.48 13.17 6.12
CA SER A 251 -23.62 14.21 6.66
C SER A 251 -22.62 13.62 7.64
N ALA A 252 -21.36 14.05 7.54
CA ALA A 252 -20.28 13.72 8.43
C ALA A 252 -19.48 14.96 8.84
N ASP A 253 -18.65 14.84 9.86
CA ASP A 253 -17.72 15.90 10.26
C ASP A 253 -16.40 15.75 9.48
N VAL A 254 -16.03 14.50 9.16
CA VAL A 254 -14.84 14.12 8.38
C VAL A 254 -15.23 12.97 7.43
N ALA A 255 -14.64 12.95 6.22
CA ALA A 255 -14.70 11.81 5.31
C ALA A 255 -13.31 11.24 5.06
N VAL A 256 -13.18 9.92 5.12
CA VAL A 256 -11.96 9.19 4.71
C VAL A 256 -12.28 8.37 3.47
N ILE A 257 -11.53 8.60 2.39
CA ILE A 257 -11.80 8.02 1.08
C ILE A 257 -10.80 6.91 0.77
N GLY A 258 -11.31 5.71 0.52
CA GLY A 258 -10.55 4.50 0.23
C GLY A 258 -10.93 3.84 -1.10
N PHE A 259 -10.76 4.54 -2.23
CA PHE A 259 -11.13 4.06 -3.58
C PHE A 259 -10.08 3.19 -4.27
N GLY A 260 -9.03 2.79 -3.55
CA GLY A 260 -7.87 2.11 -4.10
C GLY A 260 -6.78 3.09 -4.53
N ALA A 261 -5.82 2.59 -5.30
CA ALA A 261 -4.61 3.31 -5.65
C ALA A 261 -4.38 3.41 -7.17
N VAL A 262 -3.51 4.33 -7.57
CA VAL A 262 -3.00 4.50 -8.94
C VAL A 262 -1.48 4.47 -8.88
N LEU A 263 -0.86 3.64 -9.70
CA LEU A 263 0.60 3.53 -9.78
C LEU A 263 1.21 4.83 -10.33
N GLU A 264 2.27 5.29 -9.69
CA GLU A 264 2.98 6.53 -10.04
C GLU A 264 3.98 6.31 -11.19
N THR A 265 3.45 6.00 -12.36
CA THR A 265 4.24 5.63 -13.56
C THR A 265 4.54 6.81 -14.49
N GLY A 266 4.07 8.01 -14.20
CA GLY A 266 4.23 9.18 -15.08
C GLY A 266 5.68 9.44 -15.49
N LEU A 267 6.61 9.43 -14.52
CA LEU A 267 8.04 9.61 -14.81
C LEU A 267 8.60 8.52 -15.74
N ALA A 268 8.20 7.27 -15.53
CA ALA A 268 8.64 6.15 -16.36
C ALA A 268 8.08 6.25 -17.78
N GLN A 269 6.81 6.62 -17.91
CA GLN A 269 6.15 6.84 -19.19
C GLN A 269 6.79 7.97 -19.98
N ASP A 270 7.02 9.13 -19.35
CA ASP A 270 7.63 10.29 -20.00
C ASP A 270 9.09 10.03 -20.40
N ALA A 271 9.81 9.18 -19.64
CA ALA A 271 11.16 8.72 -19.94
C ALA A 271 11.20 7.61 -21.03
N GLY A 272 10.04 7.15 -21.53
CA GLY A 272 9.94 6.11 -22.55
C GLY A 272 10.27 4.70 -22.06
N LEU A 273 10.16 4.44 -20.75
CA LEU A 273 10.33 3.09 -20.20
C LEU A 273 9.14 2.19 -20.57
N ALA A 274 9.39 0.90 -20.71
CA ALA A 274 8.33 -0.07 -21.00
C ALA A 274 7.38 -0.19 -19.81
N LEU A 275 6.07 -0.05 -20.08
CA LEU A 275 5.00 -0.28 -19.13
C LEU A 275 4.24 -1.56 -19.48
N GLU A 276 3.71 -2.24 -18.46
CA GLU A 276 2.89 -3.44 -18.56
C GLU A 276 1.88 -3.42 -17.41
N ASP A 277 0.61 -3.75 -17.67
CA ASP A 277 -0.46 -3.80 -16.66
C ASP A 277 -0.50 -2.59 -15.71
N GLY A 278 -0.24 -1.39 -16.27
CA GLY A 278 -0.26 -0.13 -15.53
C GLY A 278 1.01 0.19 -14.74
N GLY A 279 1.96 -0.73 -14.61
CA GLY A 279 3.23 -0.55 -13.88
C GLY A 279 4.45 -0.56 -14.80
N VAL A 280 5.63 -0.37 -14.23
CA VAL A 280 6.92 -0.41 -14.93
C VAL A 280 7.35 -1.86 -15.13
N ALA A 281 7.51 -2.28 -16.39
CA ALA A 281 7.97 -3.63 -16.71
C ALA A 281 9.44 -3.81 -16.30
N VAL A 282 9.70 -4.83 -15.48
CA VAL A 282 11.07 -5.21 -15.09
C VAL A 282 11.38 -6.65 -15.43
N ASP A 283 12.66 -6.94 -15.59
CA ASP A 283 13.16 -8.30 -15.70
C ASP A 283 13.37 -8.95 -14.31
N ILE A 284 13.94 -10.15 -14.29
CA ILE A 284 14.18 -10.89 -13.04
C ILE A 284 15.19 -10.21 -12.11
N SER A 285 16.02 -9.32 -12.62
CA SER A 285 16.97 -8.51 -11.84
C SER A 285 16.39 -7.18 -11.37
N LEU A 286 15.10 -6.94 -11.63
CA LEU A 286 14.38 -5.68 -11.41
C LEU A 286 14.90 -4.52 -12.29
N SER A 287 15.63 -4.82 -13.38
CA SER A 287 16.05 -3.84 -14.38
C SER A 287 14.89 -3.48 -15.29
N THR A 288 14.78 -2.21 -15.64
CA THR A 288 13.79 -1.70 -16.61
C THR A 288 14.29 -1.86 -18.05
N SER A 289 13.54 -1.34 -19.02
CA SER A 289 13.94 -1.30 -20.42
C SER A 289 15.12 -0.35 -20.74
N ALA A 290 15.49 0.54 -19.80
CA ALA A 290 16.65 1.42 -19.94
C ALA A 290 17.84 0.89 -19.13
N PRO A 291 19.07 0.97 -19.66
CA PRO A 291 20.26 0.62 -18.90
C PRO A 291 20.39 1.42 -17.61
N ASP A 292 20.89 0.79 -16.55
CA ASP A 292 21.19 1.40 -15.26
C ASP A 292 19.96 2.02 -14.54
N VAL A 293 18.74 1.67 -15.01
CA VAL A 293 17.46 2.07 -14.40
C VAL A 293 16.70 0.85 -13.91
N TYR A 294 16.35 0.85 -12.63
CA TYR A 294 15.65 -0.21 -11.91
C TYR A 294 14.27 0.27 -11.47
N ALA A 295 13.34 -0.65 -11.15
CA ALA A 295 12.09 -0.33 -10.47
C ALA A 295 11.77 -1.39 -9.42
N ALA A 296 11.22 -0.95 -8.26
CA ALA A 296 10.88 -1.82 -7.14
C ALA A 296 9.66 -1.30 -6.36
N GLY A 297 9.04 -2.17 -5.56
CA GLY A 297 7.82 -1.89 -4.82
C GLY A 297 6.59 -1.92 -5.72
N ASP A 298 5.55 -1.19 -5.33
CA ASP A 298 4.22 -1.23 -5.95
C ASP A 298 4.25 -0.99 -7.46
N ILE A 299 5.15 -0.10 -7.91
CA ILE A 299 5.25 0.33 -9.31
C ILE A 299 5.77 -0.76 -10.27
N ALA A 300 6.49 -1.77 -9.76
CA ALA A 300 7.17 -2.77 -10.58
C ALA A 300 6.24 -3.91 -11.00
N VAL A 301 6.20 -4.21 -12.31
CA VAL A 301 5.58 -5.43 -12.84
C VAL A 301 6.68 -6.45 -13.07
N PHE A 302 6.69 -7.47 -12.23
CA PHE A 302 7.71 -8.52 -12.19
C PHE A 302 7.14 -9.89 -12.52
N THR A 303 7.99 -10.90 -12.69
CA THR A 303 7.57 -12.29 -12.86
C THR A 303 7.64 -13.03 -11.53
N ASP A 304 6.47 -13.21 -10.90
CA ASP A 304 6.33 -14.08 -9.73
C ASP A 304 6.54 -15.55 -10.15
N PRO A 305 7.41 -16.32 -9.46
CA PRO A 305 7.74 -17.70 -9.83
C PRO A 305 6.53 -18.64 -9.79
N LEU A 306 5.52 -18.34 -8.96
CA LEU A 306 4.31 -19.16 -8.81
C LEU A 306 3.13 -18.65 -9.64
N LEU A 307 2.98 -17.34 -9.78
CA LEU A 307 1.76 -16.72 -10.31
C LEU A 307 1.95 -15.96 -11.64
N GLY A 308 3.19 -15.86 -12.13
CA GLY A 308 3.47 -15.21 -13.42
C GLY A 308 3.60 -13.69 -13.32
N ARG A 309 3.38 -13.00 -14.44
CA ARG A 309 3.53 -11.52 -14.50
C ARG A 309 2.45 -10.83 -13.67
N ARG A 310 2.89 -9.92 -12.78
CA ARG A 310 2.00 -9.13 -11.92
C ARG A 310 2.72 -7.97 -11.25
N HIS A 311 1.99 -6.99 -10.75
CA HIS A 311 2.44 -6.07 -9.71
C HIS A 311 1.80 -6.43 -8.36
N VAL A 312 2.40 -5.99 -7.27
CA VAL A 312 1.92 -6.26 -5.90
C VAL A 312 2.17 -5.03 -5.03
N GLU A 313 1.10 -4.48 -4.46
CA GLU A 313 1.10 -3.24 -3.67
C GLU A 313 1.17 -3.54 -2.16
N HIS A 314 2.06 -4.43 -1.74
CA HIS A 314 2.21 -4.85 -0.34
C HIS A 314 3.60 -4.54 0.19
N VAL A 315 3.68 -4.26 1.51
CA VAL A 315 4.94 -3.89 2.18
C VAL A 315 6.02 -4.96 2.01
N ASP A 316 5.67 -6.24 2.11
CA ASP A 316 6.61 -7.35 1.93
C ASP A 316 7.23 -7.35 0.51
N ASN A 317 6.41 -7.09 -0.53
CA ASN A 317 6.95 -6.91 -1.89
C ASN A 317 7.92 -5.73 -1.98
N ALA A 318 7.58 -4.61 -1.35
CA ALA A 318 8.44 -3.43 -1.33
C ALA A 318 9.78 -3.71 -0.63
N GLU A 319 9.78 -4.45 0.48
CA GLU A 319 10.99 -4.86 1.20
C GLU A 319 11.89 -5.76 0.36
N GLN A 320 11.33 -6.84 -0.17
CA GLN A 320 12.09 -7.84 -0.90
C GLN A 320 12.61 -7.30 -2.24
N SER A 321 11.74 -6.62 -3.00
CA SER A 321 12.14 -6.05 -4.30
C SER A 321 13.11 -4.88 -4.12
N GLY A 322 12.91 -4.03 -3.11
CA GLY A 322 13.85 -2.95 -2.78
C GLY A 322 15.24 -3.48 -2.47
N THR A 323 15.33 -4.56 -1.66
CA THR A 323 16.61 -5.20 -1.32
C THR A 323 17.34 -5.74 -2.56
N VAL A 324 16.63 -6.48 -3.43
CA VAL A 324 17.21 -7.04 -4.66
C VAL A 324 17.63 -5.92 -5.62
N ALA A 325 16.78 -4.90 -5.81
CA ALA A 325 17.12 -3.77 -6.67
C ALA A 325 18.37 -3.03 -6.17
N GLY A 326 18.44 -2.71 -4.87
CA GLY A 326 19.59 -2.05 -4.26
C GLY A 326 20.87 -2.88 -4.38
N THR A 327 20.80 -4.20 -4.14
CA THR A 327 21.92 -5.11 -4.34
C THR A 327 22.43 -5.06 -5.79
N ASN A 328 21.51 -5.07 -6.76
CA ASN A 328 21.88 -5.06 -8.18
C ASN A 328 22.42 -3.70 -8.65
N MET A 329 21.87 -2.60 -8.13
CA MET A 329 22.42 -1.25 -8.37
C MET A 329 23.86 -1.14 -7.89
N ALA A 330 24.20 -1.79 -6.76
CA ALA A 330 25.57 -1.85 -6.22
C ALA A 330 26.45 -2.93 -6.86
N GLY A 331 26.14 -3.38 -8.08
CA GLY A 331 26.93 -4.34 -8.86
C GLY A 331 26.70 -5.80 -8.45
N GLY A 332 25.60 -6.13 -7.78
CA GLY A 332 25.11 -7.49 -7.55
C GLY A 332 24.52 -8.11 -8.82
N ALA A 333 24.09 -9.37 -8.70
CA ALA A 333 23.43 -10.12 -9.78
C ALA A 333 22.36 -11.06 -9.18
N GLU A 334 21.50 -10.50 -8.34
CA GLU A 334 20.44 -11.27 -7.71
C GLU A 334 19.18 -11.33 -8.57
N SER A 335 18.47 -12.45 -8.47
CA SER A 335 17.18 -12.65 -9.12
C SER A 335 16.05 -12.44 -8.11
N TYR A 336 15.03 -11.69 -8.51
CA TYR A 336 13.80 -11.55 -7.72
C TYR A 336 12.87 -12.73 -7.99
N GLU A 337 13.06 -13.82 -7.25
CA GLU A 337 12.27 -15.05 -7.32
C GLU A 337 11.44 -15.20 -6.03
N TYR A 338 10.49 -14.29 -5.84
CA TYR A 338 9.73 -14.21 -4.61
C TYR A 338 8.22 -14.09 -4.89
N THR A 339 7.41 -14.79 -4.09
CA THR A 339 5.95 -14.63 -4.06
C THR A 339 5.59 -13.89 -2.77
N PRO A 340 5.21 -12.60 -2.87
CA PRO A 340 4.92 -11.77 -1.70
C PRO A 340 3.74 -12.26 -0.89
N LEU A 341 3.79 -11.97 0.41
CA LEU A 341 2.66 -12.07 1.32
C LEU A 341 2.03 -10.70 1.54
N PHE A 342 0.83 -10.70 2.11
CA PHE A 342 0.23 -9.52 2.71
C PHE A 342 -0.55 -9.93 3.97
N PHE A 343 -0.81 -8.94 4.83
CA PHE A 343 -1.48 -9.15 6.09
C PHE A 343 -2.33 -7.94 6.45
N SER A 344 -3.32 -8.14 7.29
CA SER A 344 -4.03 -7.06 7.96
C SER A 344 -4.69 -7.58 9.23
N ASP A 345 -5.00 -6.63 10.12
CA ASP A 345 -5.74 -6.86 11.35
C ASP A 345 -7.03 -6.04 11.30
N ILE A 346 -8.14 -6.66 11.67
CA ILE A 346 -9.47 -6.04 11.74
C ILE A 346 -10.04 -6.32 13.11
N PHE A 347 -9.91 -5.39 14.05
CA PHE A 347 -10.19 -5.55 15.47
C PHE A 347 -9.40 -6.70 16.09
N ASP A 348 -10.09 -7.74 16.56
CA ASP A 348 -9.48 -8.89 17.21
C ASP A 348 -9.16 -10.01 16.21
N ASP A 349 -9.57 -9.89 14.95
CA ASP A 349 -9.28 -10.83 13.87
C ASP A 349 -8.09 -10.35 13.05
N GLY A 350 -7.34 -11.30 12.48
CA GLY A 350 -6.24 -10.97 11.58
C GLY A 350 -6.02 -12.05 10.52
N TYR A 351 -5.24 -11.70 9.52
CA TYR A 351 -4.92 -12.65 8.46
C TYR A 351 -3.56 -12.38 7.81
N GLU A 352 -2.97 -13.46 7.33
CA GLU A 352 -1.89 -13.46 6.36
C GLU A 352 -2.41 -14.07 5.04
N ALA A 353 -1.87 -13.64 3.92
CA ALA A 353 -2.26 -14.22 2.64
C ALA A 353 -1.10 -14.24 1.65
N VAL A 354 -1.14 -15.20 0.74
CA VAL A 354 -0.18 -15.36 -0.34
C VAL A 354 -0.92 -15.58 -1.64
N GLY A 355 -0.55 -14.84 -2.68
CA GLY A 355 -1.13 -15.01 -4.01
C GLY A 355 -2.35 -14.14 -4.27
N THR A 356 -3.30 -14.65 -5.04
CA THR A 356 -4.48 -13.91 -5.49
C THR A 356 -5.71 -14.35 -4.71
N LEU A 357 -6.29 -13.44 -3.97
CA LEU A 357 -7.59 -13.62 -3.32
C LEU A 357 -8.67 -12.97 -4.18
N SER A 358 -9.63 -13.73 -4.62
CA SER A 358 -10.79 -13.22 -5.37
C SER A 358 -11.95 -14.18 -5.24
N THR A 359 -13.12 -13.66 -4.95
CA THR A 359 -14.37 -14.45 -4.92
C THR A 359 -14.88 -14.83 -6.32
N GLU A 360 -14.23 -14.37 -7.38
CA GLU A 360 -14.44 -14.89 -8.74
C GLU A 360 -13.78 -16.26 -8.97
N LEU A 361 -12.91 -16.69 -8.06
CA LEU A 361 -12.25 -18.00 -8.07
C LEU A 361 -13.09 -19.03 -7.31
N ASP A 362 -12.90 -20.31 -7.63
CA ASP A 362 -13.44 -21.39 -6.80
C ASP A 362 -12.76 -21.36 -5.43
N VAL A 363 -13.52 -21.59 -4.36
CA VAL A 363 -13.03 -21.49 -2.98
C VAL A 363 -13.20 -22.84 -2.28
N VAL A 364 -12.12 -23.26 -1.58
CA VAL A 364 -12.14 -24.37 -0.63
C VAL A 364 -11.78 -23.82 0.74
N GLU A 365 -12.66 -24.01 1.70
CA GLU A 365 -12.49 -23.52 3.07
C GLU A 365 -12.20 -24.69 4.02
N ASP A 366 -11.21 -24.52 4.88
CA ASP A 366 -10.84 -25.45 5.95
C ASP A 366 -10.87 -24.70 7.28
N TRP A 367 -11.85 -25.01 8.13
CA TRP A 367 -12.12 -24.32 9.38
C TRP A 367 -11.75 -25.18 10.58
N ASN A 368 -11.32 -24.53 11.67
CA ASN A 368 -11.29 -25.21 12.97
C ASN A 368 -12.72 -25.52 13.49
N ASP A 369 -12.83 -26.33 14.54
CA ASP A 369 -14.11 -26.80 15.06
C ASP A 369 -15.03 -25.65 15.53
N ASP A 370 -14.45 -24.59 16.10
CA ASP A 370 -15.18 -23.43 16.64
C ASP A 370 -15.45 -22.35 15.58
N ARG A 371 -14.94 -22.51 14.36
CA ARG A 371 -15.04 -21.56 13.23
C ARG A 371 -14.48 -20.17 13.53
N THR A 372 -13.42 -20.10 14.33
CA THR A 372 -12.70 -18.87 14.67
C THR A 372 -11.44 -18.67 13.81
N ALA A 373 -10.92 -19.74 13.20
CA ALA A 373 -9.78 -19.70 12.31
C ALA A 373 -10.01 -20.55 11.06
N ALA A 374 -9.37 -20.20 9.96
CA ALA A 374 -9.52 -20.92 8.70
C ALA A 374 -8.28 -20.82 7.82
N VAL A 375 -8.15 -21.82 6.94
CA VAL A 375 -7.32 -21.73 5.74
C VAL A 375 -8.24 -21.76 4.53
N VAL A 376 -8.17 -20.73 3.68
CA VAL A 376 -9.03 -20.62 2.50
C VAL A 376 -8.16 -20.67 1.25
N TYR A 377 -8.45 -21.61 0.38
CA TYR A 377 -7.74 -21.81 -0.88
C TYR A 377 -8.58 -21.26 -2.04
N TYR A 378 -7.96 -20.44 -2.89
CA TYR A 378 -8.59 -19.86 -4.08
C TYR A 378 -8.06 -20.56 -5.32
N LEU A 379 -8.95 -21.10 -6.17
CA LEU A 379 -8.55 -21.95 -7.28
C LEU A 379 -9.07 -21.41 -8.63
N ARG A 380 -8.25 -21.58 -9.65
CA ARG A 380 -8.64 -21.46 -11.06
C ARG A 380 -8.30 -22.76 -11.77
N ASP A 381 -9.27 -23.38 -12.41
CA ASP A 381 -9.08 -24.66 -13.12
C ASP A 381 -8.41 -25.73 -12.22
N GLN A 382 -8.82 -25.81 -10.96
CA GLN A 382 -8.28 -26.71 -9.92
C GLN A 382 -6.83 -26.43 -9.50
N VAL A 383 -6.24 -25.31 -9.93
CA VAL A 383 -4.90 -24.86 -9.52
C VAL A 383 -5.03 -23.72 -8.52
N VAL A 384 -4.38 -23.86 -7.36
CA VAL A 384 -4.39 -22.85 -6.30
C VAL A 384 -3.70 -21.58 -6.79
N GLN A 385 -4.40 -20.45 -6.71
CA GLN A 385 -3.93 -19.12 -7.07
C GLN A 385 -3.62 -18.27 -5.85
N GLY A 386 -4.23 -18.59 -4.71
CA GLY A 386 -4.02 -17.88 -3.46
C GLY A 386 -4.43 -18.71 -2.26
N VAL A 387 -3.86 -18.36 -1.11
CA VAL A 387 -4.18 -18.95 0.20
C VAL A 387 -4.36 -17.81 1.19
N LEU A 388 -5.50 -17.80 1.88
CA LEU A 388 -5.78 -16.94 3.01
C LEU A 388 -5.64 -17.74 4.30
N LEU A 389 -4.92 -17.21 5.25
CA LEU A 389 -4.65 -17.75 6.58
C LEU A 389 -5.39 -16.87 7.60
N TRP A 390 -6.66 -17.13 7.81
CA TRP A 390 -7.52 -16.37 8.73
C TRP A 390 -7.28 -16.84 10.16
N ASN A 391 -6.83 -15.94 11.05
CA ASN A 391 -6.42 -16.27 12.42
C ASN A 391 -5.51 -17.51 12.50
N THR A 392 -4.65 -17.69 11.49
CA THR A 392 -3.77 -18.86 11.32
C THR A 392 -2.36 -18.35 11.01
N TRP A 393 -1.56 -18.22 12.05
CA TRP A 393 -0.26 -17.55 12.00
C TRP A 393 0.90 -18.51 11.67
N ASP A 394 2.05 -17.95 11.27
CA ASP A 394 3.30 -18.66 10.96
C ASP A 394 3.17 -19.70 9.82
N SER A 395 2.10 -19.65 9.03
CA SER A 395 1.76 -20.65 8.00
C SER A 395 2.05 -20.21 6.56
N VAL A 396 2.58 -18.99 6.35
CA VAL A 396 2.97 -18.47 5.03
C VAL A 396 3.94 -19.40 4.26
N PRO A 397 4.98 -20.01 4.89
CA PRO A 397 5.84 -20.96 4.17
C PRO A 397 5.09 -22.21 3.69
N ALA A 398 4.09 -22.67 4.43
CA ALA A 398 3.22 -23.78 4.02
C ALA A 398 2.31 -23.37 2.86
N ALA A 399 1.72 -22.17 2.91
CA ALA A 399 0.90 -21.62 1.83
C ALA A 399 1.67 -21.53 0.51
N ARG A 400 2.92 -21.04 0.52
CA ARG A 400 3.78 -21.01 -0.68
C ARG A 400 4.08 -22.42 -1.22
N LYS A 401 4.26 -23.43 -0.35
CA LYS A 401 4.43 -24.84 -0.76
C LYS A 401 3.18 -25.39 -1.43
N ILE A 402 1.99 -25.06 -0.93
CA ILE A 402 0.70 -25.47 -1.53
C ILE A 402 0.56 -24.86 -2.93
N LEU A 403 0.80 -23.58 -3.11
CA LEU A 403 0.81 -22.92 -4.42
C LEU A 403 1.74 -23.63 -5.41
N SER A 404 2.97 -23.90 -4.98
CA SER A 404 3.99 -24.59 -5.79
C SER A 404 3.58 -26.02 -6.14
N ALA A 405 3.09 -26.80 -5.17
CA ALA A 405 2.69 -28.18 -5.36
C ALA A 405 1.46 -28.31 -6.28
N SER A 406 0.48 -27.41 -6.10
CA SER A 406 -0.72 -27.34 -6.95
C SER A 406 -0.35 -26.97 -8.39
N LYS A 407 0.49 -25.94 -8.60
CA LYS A 407 1.01 -25.56 -9.92
C LYS A 407 1.78 -26.70 -10.59
N GLY A 408 2.55 -27.45 -9.81
CA GLY A 408 3.30 -28.61 -10.29
C GLY A 408 2.45 -29.88 -10.52
N GLY A 409 1.13 -29.85 -10.25
CA GLY A 409 0.22 -30.96 -10.42
C GLY A 409 0.47 -32.12 -9.44
N THR A 410 1.12 -31.88 -8.29
CA THR A 410 1.44 -32.88 -7.27
C THR A 410 0.47 -32.86 -6.10
N LEU A 411 -0.51 -31.96 -6.09
CA LEU A 411 -1.53 -31.80 -5.07
C LEU A 411 -2.90 -31.69 -5.74
N SER A 412 -3.86 -32.50 -5.30
CA SER A 412 -5.25 -32.42 -5.76
C SER A 412 -6.08 -31.52 -4.88
N VAL A 413 -7.23 -31.06 -5.36
CA VAL A 413 -8.17 -30.23 -4.57
C VAL A 413 -8.68 -30.98 -3.34
N ASP A 414 -8.88 -32.28 -3.45
CA ASP A 414 -9.36 -33.12 -2.33
C ASP A 414 -8.32 -33.25 -1.19
N ASP A 415 -7.05 -32.97 -1.47
CA ASP A 415 -5.97 -33.02 -0.48
C ASP A 415 -5.75 -31.65 0.22
N LEU A 416 -6.47 -30.60 -0.15
CA LEU A 416 -6.31 -29.27 0.43
C LEU A 416 -6.73 -29.19 1.90
N PRO A 417 -7.93 -29.67 2.31
CA PRO A 417 -8.31 -29.65 3.72
C PRO A 417 -7.31 -30.44 4.58
N GLY A 418 -6.82 -29.83 5.67
CA GLY A 418 -5.81 -30.41 6.57
C GLY A 418 -4.37 -30.36 6.05
N SER A 419 -4.12 -29.82 4.85
CA SER A 419 -2.74 -29.67 4.32
C SER A 419 -1.94 -28.58 5.01
N ILE A 420 -2.61 -27.56 5.54
CA ILE A 420 -2.07 -26.55 6.46
C ILE A 420 -2.86 -26.69 7.75
N PRO A 421 -2.21 -26.87 8.91
CA PRO A 421 -2.91 -26.87 10.19
C PRO A 421 -3.61 -25.54 10.41
N VAL A 422 -4.93 -25.57 10.68
CA VAL A 422 -5.70 -24.38 11.02
C VAL A 422 -5.33 -23.94 12.43
N GLY A 423 -5.20 -22.63 12.66
CA GLY A 423 -4.91 -22.04 13.96
C GLY A 423 -6.01 -22.29 15.00
N ASP A 424 -5.68 -22.01 16.26
CA ASP A 424 -6.64 -22.15 17.37
C ASP A 424 -7.57 -20.95 17.51
N GLY A 425 -7.37 -19.90 16.68
CA GLY A 425 -8.19 -18.67 16.69
C GLY A 425 -7.82 -17.70 17.82
N GLU A 426 -6.60 -17.83 18.41
CA GLU A 426 -6.03 -16.92 19.42
C GLU A 426 -5.04 -15.93 18.80
#